data_1d37e44d876700795b137fb9b6f5c3f7
#
_entry.id   1d37e44d876700795b137fb9b6f5c3f7
#
_cell.length_a   1.000
_cell.length_b   1.000
_cell.length_c   1.000
_cell.angle_alpha   90.00
_cell.angle_beta   90.00
_cell.angle_gamma   90.00
#
_symmetry.space_group_name_H-M   'P 1'
#
loop_
_entity.id
_entity.type
_entity.pdbx_description
1 polymer ?
#
loop_
_entity_poly.entity_id
_entity_poly.type
_entity_poly.pdbx_seq_one_letter_code
_entity_poly.pdbx_strand_id
1 'polypeptide(L)'
;IYSAAAYNPTYPNYKNPETGIWDEDKTAIEVYNPLGMLEITNKKIASHVNVNGRVNVEIIKGLNLTGFGSYTYYSLNDRRYIPNDIQQGSMNGNGQAYLKYAERNDLMGNLQLNYAREFGRHSINALALLEAQTQSLFESSTKTSGYETNYFTYNNLKAGANISWGDATSNATRFALLSYMARFNYMYDSRYVVTANVRRDGSSKLGYGNKWGFFPSASVAWIASNEAFMKSLTFIDNLKVRAGYGVTGNQDAIDPYQSLSLMAPNGTTLVDGSATTTFYIDSNPNPDLRWEKKYTFDVGVDLAMFQSRLRLTMDYYASTTKDMLYTYTVPVPPFVYTSMLANLGEMTLSLIHI
;
A
#
# COMPACT_ATOMS: atom_id res chain seq x y z
N ILE A 1 5.65 25.22 -13.79
CA ILE A 1 6.56 26.15 -13.05
C ILE A 1 8.01 25.96 -13.51
N TYR A 2 8.54 24.74 -13.55
CA TYR A 2 9.92 24.47 -13.99
C TYR A 2 10.18 25.01 -15.41
N SER A 3 9.34 24.67 -16.39
CA SER A 3 9.47 25.16 -17.77
C SER A 3 9.45 26.68 -17.87
N ALA A 4 8.63 27.37 -17.07
CA ALA A 4 8.59 28.81 -17.05
C ALA A 4 9.85 29.45 -16.47
N ALA A 5 10.50 28.79 -15.50
CA ALA A 5 11.74 29.26 -14.88
C ALA A 5 12.98 28.97 -15.77
N ALA A 6 12.94 27.87 -16.52
CA ALA A 6 14.05 27.42 -17.37
C ALA A 6 13.98 27.97 -18.82
N TYR A 7 12.82 28.49 -19.24
CA TYR A 7 12.62 28.99 -20.61
C TYR A 7 13.44 30.26 -20.87
N ASN A 8 14.09 30.30 -22.02
CA ASN A 8 14.89 31.45 -22.40
C ASN A 8 13.99 32.69 -22.64
N PRO A 9 14.12 33.77 -21.86
CA PRO A 9 13.23 34.93 -21.95
C PRO A 9 13.40 35.75 -23.27
N THR A 10 14.44 35.46 -24.05
CA THR A 10 14.65 36.14 -25.35
C THR A 10 13.93 35.43 -26.50
N TYR A 11 13.39 34.23 -26.25
CA TYR A 11 12.60 33.52 -27.27
C TYR A 11 11.17 34.06 -27.36
N PRO A 12 10.58 34.09 -28.56
CA PRO A 12 9.22 34.53 -28.77
C PRO A 12 8.22 33.68 -27.95
N ASN A 13 7.19 34.32 -27.44
CA ASN A 13 6.18 33.73 -26.57
C ASN A 13 4.79 33.81 -27.19
N TYR A 14 4.71 33.49 -28.51
CA TYR A 14 3.48 33.55 -29.29
C TYR A 14 3.38 32.39 -30.29
N LYS A 15 2.17 32.17 -30.82
CA LYS A 15 1.96 31.29 -31.97
C LYS A 15 2.34 32.05 -33.24
N ASN A 16 3.08 31.40 -34.11
CA ASN A 16 3.34 31.91 -35.43
C ASN A 16 2.00 32.08 -36.21
N PRO A 17 1.65 33.29 -36.69
CA PRO A 17 0.33 33.53 -37.28
C PRO A 17 0.12 32.80 -38.63
N GLU A 18 1.20 32.43 -39.31
CA GLU A 18 1.12 31.73 -40.59
C GLU A 18 0.97 30.22 -40.42
N THR A 19 1.65 29.63 -39.43
CA THR A 19 1.68 28.17 -39.22
C THR A 19 0.77 27.71 -38.08
N GLY A 20 0.36 28.62 -37.19
CA GLY A 20 -0.41 28.30 -36.01
C GLY A 20 0.37 27.50 -34.95
N ILE A 21 1.68 27.32 -35.12
CA ILE A 21 2.55 26.57 -34.24
C ILE A 21 3.19 27.52 -33.22
N TRP A 22 3.32 27.09 -31.97
CA TRP A 22 4.03 27.80 -30.94
C TRP A 22 5.51 27.92 -31.29
N ASP A 23 6.05 29.13 -31.21
CA ASP A 23 7.49 29.36 -31.41
C ASP A 23 8.25 28.87 -30.16
N GLU A 24 9.17 27.93 -30.36
CA GLU A 24 9.89 27.26 -29.28
C GLU A 24 11.36 27.05 -29.64
N ASP A 25 12.23 27.06 -28.63
CA ASP A 25 13.65 26.76 -28.81
C ASP A 25 13.86 25.26 -29.08
N LYS A 26 14.00 24.91 -30.35
CA LYS A 26 14.22 23.53 -30.80
C LYS A 26 15.59 22.96 -30.38
N THR A 27 16.48 23.78 -29.85
CA THR A 27 17.81 23.36 -29.36
C THR A 27 17.79 23.03 -27.88
N ALA A 28 16.77 23.49 -27.14
CA ALA A 28 16.62 23.20 -25.73
C ALA A 28 15.99 21.80 -25.55
N ILE A 29 16.69 20.95 -24.81
CA ILE A 29 16.18 19.60 -24.48
C ILE A 29 15.24 19.71 -23.29
N GLU A 30 14.00 19.22 -23.46
CA GLU A 30 12.97 19.15 -22.40
C GLU A 30 12.52 20.51 -21.79
N VAL A 31 12.83 21.63 -22.45
CA VAL A 31 12.39 22.96 -22.05
C VAL A 31 11.44 23.51 -23.11
N TYR A 32 10.14 23.39 -22.83
CA TYR A 32 9.06 23.77 -23.74
C TYR A 32 8.53 25.16 -23.44
N ASN A 33 7.90 25.79 -24.44
CA ASN A 33 7.24 27.08 -24.26
C ASN A 33 6.17 26.98 -23.18
N PRO A 34 6.28 27.75 -22.07
CA PRO A 34 5.37 27.62 -20.93
C PRO A 34 3.92 28.00 -21.28
N LEU A 35 3.68 28.88 -22.25
CA LEU A 35 2.32 29.21 -22.72
C LEU A 35 1.75 28.09 -23.58
N GLY A 36 2.56 27.51 -24.48
CA GLY A 36 2.17 26.32 -25.25
C GLY A 36 1.80 25.13 -24.34
N MET A 37 2.54 24.94 -23.25
CA MET A 37 2.25 23.89 -22.27
C MET A 37 0.89 24.07 -21.57
N LEU A 38 0.31 25.28 -21.52
CA LEU A 38 -1.03 25.50 -20.97
C LEU A 38 -2.15 24.98 -21.88
N GLU A 39 -1.87 24.69 -23.15
CA GLU A 39 -2.84 24.07 -24.06
C GLU A 39 -2.96 22.58 -23.88
N ILE A 40 -2.04 21.95 -23.14
CA ILE A 40 -2.15 20.53 -22.79
C ILE A 40 -3.39 20.34 -21.92
N THR A 41 -4.33 19.59 -22.47
CA THR A 41 -5.51 19.23 -21.68
C THR A 41 -5.18 18.01 -20.80
N ASN A 42 -5.38 18.16 -19.49
CA ASN A 42 -5.18 17.09 -18.53
C ASN A 42 -6.35 17.09 -17.55
N LYS A 43 -7.15 16.03 -17.56
CA LYS A 43 -8.32 15.89 -16.70
C LYS A 43 -8.29 14.57 -15.97
N LYS A 44 -8.14 14.63 -14.65
CA LYS A 44 -8.20 13.48 -13.75
C LYS A 44 -9.47 13.55 -12.92
N ILE A 45 -10.27 12.52 -13.00
CA ILE A 45 -11.48 12.36 -12.19
C ILE A 45 -11.30 11.10 -11.37
N ALA A 46 -11.27 11.26 -10.06
CA ALA A 46 -11.25 10.15 -9.10
C ALA A 46 -12.59 10.09 -8.38
N SER A 47 -13.15 8.91 -8.26
CA SER A 47 -14.35 8.66 -7.46
C SER A 47 -14.00 7.65 -6.38
N HIS A 48 -14.43 7.93 -5.16
CA HIS A 48 -14.24 7.06 -4.01
C HIS A 48 -15.57 6.89 -3.29
N VAL A 49 -16.01 5.65 -3.17
CA VAL A 49 -17.22 5.28 -2.45
C VAL A 49 -16.84 4.26 -1.40
N ASN A 50 -17.18 4.53 -0.15
CA ASN A 50 -17.02 3.59 0.95
C ASN A 50 -18.38 3.35 1.60
N VAL A 51 -18.78 2.11 1.70
CA VAL A 51 -19.99 1.67 2.38
C VAL A 51 -19.59 0.65 3.43
N ASN A 52 -20.00 0.86 4.67
CA ASN A 52 -19.75 -0.10 5.73
C ASN A 52 -20.99 -0.27 6.60
N GLY A 53 -21.10 -1.43 7.21
CA GLY A 53 -22.18 -1.77 8.11
C GLY A 53 -21.64 -2.56 9.30
N ARG A 54 -22.24 -2.34 10.47
CA ARG A 54 -21.93 -3.09 11.69
C ARG A 54 -23.22 -3.51 12.37
N VAL A 55 -23.25 -4.74 12.80
CA VAL A 55 -24.31 -5.30 13.63
C VAL A 55 -23.66 -5.84 14.90
N ASN A 56 -24.18 -5.45 16.06
CA ASN A 56 -23.74 -5.95 17.36
C ASN A 56 -24.92 -6.58 18.08
N VAL A 57 -24.74 -7.79 18.57
CA VAL A 57 -25.75 -8.57 19.28
C VAL A 57 -25.16 -9.03 20.60
N GLU A 58 -25.76 -8.63 21.72
CA GLU A 58 -25.44 -9.21 23.01
C GLU A 58 -26.16 -10.56 23.13
N ILE A 59 -25.40 -11.67 23.13
CA ILE A 59 -25.94 -13.04 23.22
C ILE A 59 -26.38 -13.35 24.65
N ILE A 60 -25.49 -13.05 25.59
CA ILE A 60 -25.71 -13.08 27.03
C ILE A 60 -24.93 -11.92 27.66
N LYS A 61 -25.22 -11.57 28.89
CA LYS A 61 -24.56 -10.48 29.61
C LYS A 61 -23.04 -10.61 29.54
N GLY A 62 -22.41 -9.63 28.87
CA GLY A 62 -20.96 -9.58 28.68
C GLY A 62 -20.44 -10.33 27.46
N LEU A 63 -21.25 -11.09 26.72
CA LEU A 63 -20.86 -11.79 25.48
C LEU A 63 -21.54 -11.14 24.29
N ASN A 64 -20.74 -10.48 23.45
CA ASN A 64 -21.19 -9.75 22.28
C ASN A 64 -20.65 -10.40 21.00
N LEU A 65 -21.52 -10.60 20.04
CA LEU A 65 -21.18 -10.96 18.66
C LEU A 65 -21.31 -9.73 17.78
N THR A 66 -20.24 -9.35 17.11
CA THR A 66 -20.23 -8.23 16.17
C THR A 66 -19.89 -8.74 14.77
N GLY A 67 -20.77 -8.44 13.82
CA GLY A 67 -20.52 -8.58 12.40
C GLY A 67 -20.20 -7.22 11.80
N PHE A 68 -19.15 -7.13 11.01
CA PHE A 68 -18.77 -5.92 10.26
C PHE A 68 -18.50 -6.28 8.80
N GLY A 69 -18.99 -5.44 7.90
CA GLY A 69 -18.70 -5.51 6.48
C GLY A 69 -18.37 -4.14 5.92
N SER A 70 -17.43 -4.07 5.01
CA SER A 70 -17.02 -2.85 4.30
C SER A 70 -16.77 -3.15 2.85
N TYR A 71 -17.27 -2.30 1.98
CA TYR A 71 -16.99 -2.28 0.55
C TYR A 71 -16.47 -0.90 0.18
N THR A 72 -15.29 -0.86 -0.45
CA THR A 72 -14.70 0.36 -0.98
C THR A 72 -14.50 0.22 -2.47
N TYR A 73 -15.07 1.15 -3.21
CA TYR A 73 -14.88 1.31 -4.64
C TYR A 73 -14.07 2.57 -4.91
N TYR A 74 -13.03 2.43 -5.69
CA TYR A 74 -12.23 3.54 -6.21
C TYR A 74 -12.15 3.44 -7.71
N SER A 75 -12.39 4.56 -8.43
CA SER A 75 -12.14 4.65 -9.86
C SER A 75 -11.36 5.91 -10.21
N LEU A 76 -10.51 5.79 -11.21
CA LEU A 76 -9.72 6.88 -11.78
C LEU A 76 -9.92 6.91 -13.28
N ASN A 77 -10.33 8.08 -13.80
CA ASN A 77 -10.30 8.42 -15.21
C ASN A 77 -9.25 9.49 -15.42
N ASP A 78 -8.14 9.16 -16.09
CA ASP A 78 -7.07 10.07 -16.44
C ASP A 78 -7.10 10.28 -17.95
N ARG A 79 -7.30 11.53 -18.40
CA ARG A 79 -7.44 11.91 -19.80
C ARG A 79 -6.48 13.03 -20.09
N ARG A 80 -5.60 12.82 -21.05
CA ARG A 80 -4.60 13.78 -21.44
C ARG A 80 -4.56 13.94 -22.95
N TYR A 81 -4.41 15.18 -23.40
CA TYR A 81 -4.14 15.48 -24.79
C TYR A 81 -3.00 16.47 -24.88
N ILE A 82 -2.01 16.19 -25.70
CA ILE A 82 -0.89 17.06 -26.04
C ILE A 82 -1.11 17.52 -27.48
N PRO A 83 -1.34 18.83 -27.71
CA PRO A 83 -1.61 19.36 -29.04
C PRO A 83 -0.44 19.19 -30.00
N ASN A 84 -0.74 19.12 -31.31
CA ASN A 84 0.28 18.98 -32.36
C ASN A 84 1.02 20.28 -32.69
N ASP A 85 0.50 21.43 -32.27
CA ASP A 85 1.04 22.76 -32.50
C ASP A 85 2.01 23.25 -31.43
N ILE A 86 2.35 22.38 -30.43
CA ILE A 86 3.46 22.60 -29.50
C ILE A 86 4.59 21.60 -29.78
N GLN A 87 5.84 21.99 -29.45
CA GLN A 87 7.02 21.15 -29.70
C GLN A 87 6.89 19.76 -29.07
N GLN A 88 6.42 19.69 -27.82
CA GLN A 88 6.21 18.41 -27.14
C GLN A 88 5.25 17.49 -27.92
N GLY A 89 4.18 18.03 -28.48
CA GLY A 89 3.24 17.26 -29.29
C GLY A 89 3.79 16.85 -30.63
N SER A 90 4.52 17.75 -31.30
CA SER A 90 5.20 17.46 -32.57
C SER A 90 6.23 16.33 -32.41
N MET A 91 7.05 16.37 -31.35
CA MET A 91 8.05 15.33 -31.04
C MET A 91 7.41 13.99 -30.66
N ASN A 92 6.22 14.00 -30.09
CA ASN A 92 5.47 12.80 -29.69
C ASN A 92 4.54 12.27 -30.80
N GLY A 93 4.89 12.48 -32.07
CA GLY A 93 4.17 11.92 -33.21
C GLY A 93 2.97 12.74 -33.68
N ASN A 94 3.11 14.06 -33.70
CA ASN A 94 2.13 15.02 -34.20
C ASN A 94 0.81 15.03 -33.41
N GLY A 95 0.91 15.39 -32.12
CA GLY A 95 -0.23 15.35 -31.20
C GLY A 95 -0.43 13.97 -30.58
N GLN A 96 -0.81 13.94 -29.32
CA GLN A 96 -0.97 12.68 -28.57
C GLN A 96 -2.17 12.74 -27.63
N ALA A 97 -3.04 11.73 -27.73
CA ALA A 97 -4.10 11.48 -26.75
C ALA A 97 -3.76 10.27 -25.86
N TYR A 98 -4.06 10.38 -24.60
CA TYR A 98 -3.91 9.30 -23.61
C TYR A 98 -5.15 9.21 -22.73
N LEU A 99 -5.68 8.01 -22.64
CA LEU A 99 -6.75 7.67 -21.71
C LEU A 99 -6.26 6.55 -20.79
N LYS A 100 -6.47 6.72 -19.48
CA LYS A 100 -6.31 5.64 -18.50
C LYS A 100 -7.57 5.54 -17.67
N TYR A 101 -8.05 4.33 -17.52
CA TYR A 101 -9.06 3.94 -16.58
C TYR A 101 -8.47 2.97 -15.58
N ALA A 102 -8.72 3.20 -14.31
CA ALA A 102 -8.38 2.26 -13.25
C ALA A 102 -9.55 2.14 -12.28
N GLU A 103 -9.83 0.93 -11.82
CA GLU A 103 -10.78 0.68 -10.75
C GLU A 103 -10.21 -0.29 -9.73
N ARG A 104 -10.52 -0.03 -8.46
CA ARG A 104 -10.16 -0.91 -7.36
C ARG A 104 -11.40 -1.18 -6.51
N ASN A 105 -11.60 -2.45 -6.21
CA ASN A 105 -12.66 -2.94 -5.36
C ASN A 105 -12.03 -3.62 -4.15
N ASP A 106 -12.27 -3.10 -2.96
CA ASP A 106 -11.85 -3.68 -1.69
C ASP A 106 -13.11 -4.17 -0.95
N LEU A 107 -13.15 -5.44 -0.64
CA LEU A 107 -14.20 -6.05 0.17
C LEU A 107 -13.56 -6.62 1.43
N MET A 108 -14.09 -6.25 2.59
CA MET A 108 -13.65 -6.75 3.89
C MET A 108 -14.87 -7.13 4.73
N GLY A 109 -14.77 -8.26 5.41
CA GLY A 109 -15.74 -8.69 6.39
C GLY A 109 -15.07 -9.30 7.60
N ASN A 110 -15.61 -9.06 8.79
CA ASN A 110 -15.17 -9.73 9.99
C ASN A 110 -16.31 -10.11 10.94
N LEU A 111 -16.07 -11.17 11.70
CA LEU A 111 -16.89 -11.61 12.81
C LEU A 111 -16.05 -11.56 14.08
N GLN A 112 -16.57 -10.93 15.12
CA GLN A 112 -15.91 -10.75 16.39
C GLN A 112 -16.80 -11.30 17.51
N LEU A 113 -16.27 -12.19 18.34
CA LEU A 113 -16.88 -12.62 19.57
C LEU A 113 -16.10 -12.03 20.73
N ASN A 114 -16.69 -11.13 21.47
CA ASN A 114 -16.09 -10.45 22.61
C ASN A 114 -16.81 -10.82 23.90
N TYR A 115 -16.05 -11.28 24.89
CA TYR A 115 -16.52 -11.58 26.23
C TYR A 115 -15.82 -10.67 27.23
N ALA A 116 -16.58 -9.87 27.95
CA ALA A 116 -16.08 -8.97 28.99
C ALA A 116 -16.86 -9.19 30.29
N ARG A 117 -16.15 -9.44 31.39
CA ARG A 117 -16.75 -9.65 32.69
C ARG A 117 -15.84 -9.22 33.83
N GLU A 118 -16.46 -8.62 34.82
CA GLU A 118 -15.83 -8.29 36.12
C GLU A 118 -16.48 -9.13 37.21
N PHE A 119 -15.66 -9.70 38.10
CA PHE A 119 -16.10 -10.44 39.26
C PHE A 119 -15.11 -10.31 40.42
N GLY A 120 -15.56 -9.62 41.46
CA GLY A 120 -14.71 -9.24 42.57
C GLY A 120 -13.53 -8.39 42.15
N ARG A 121 -12.30 -8.90 42.33
CA ARG A 121 -11.07 -8.21 41.93
C ARG A 121 -10.57 -8.61 40.54
N HIS A 122 -11.32 -9.40 39.82
CA HIS A 122 -10.92 -9.94 38.53
C HIS A 122 -11.68 -9.26 37.41
N SER A 123 -10.97 -8.79 36.37
CA SER A 123 -11.55 -8.32 35.13
C SER A 123 -10.96 -9.13 33.98
N ILE A 124 -11.84 -9.70 33.16
CA ILE A 124 -11.49 -10.50 31.99
C ILE A 124 -12.10 -9.87 30.75
N ASN A 125 -11.29 -9.77 29.69
CA ASN A 125 -11.77 -9.48 28.35
C ASN A 125 -11.12 -10.45 27.37
N ALA A 126 -11.94 -11.22 26.66
CA ALA A 126 -11.50 -12.18 25.65
C ALA A 126 -12.17 -11.85 24.32
N LEU A 127 -11.38 -11.87 23.25
CA LEU A 127 -11.81 -11.61 21.87
C LEU A 127 -11.38 -12.74 20.97
N ALA A 128 -12.30 -13.24 20.14
CA ALA A 128 -12.00 -14.07 18.97
C ALA A 128 -12.46 -13.32 17.72
N LEU A 129 -11.63 -13.30 16.68
CA LEU A 129 -11.86 -12.60 15.41
C LEU A 129 -11.58 -13.52 14.24
N LEU A 130 -12.49 -13.53 13.28
CA LEU A 130 -12.31 -14.04 11.92
C LEU A 130 -12.46 -12.86 10.96
N GLU A 131 -11.48 -12.64 10.09
CA GLU A 131 -11.49 -11.56 9.11
C GLU A 131 -11.09 -12.07 7.74
N ALA A 132 -11.82 -11.66 6.71
CA ALA A 132 -11.50 -11.92 5.31
C ALA A 132 -11.50 -10.62 4.55
N GLN A 133 -10.48 -10.43 3.71
CA GLN A 133 -10.32 -9.30 2.83
C GLN A 133 -9.98 -9.76 1.43
N THR A 134 -10.56 -9.09 0.42
CA THR A 134 -10.16 -9.23 -0.98
C THR A 134 -10.00 -7.85 -1.59
N GLN A 135 -9.00 -7.71 -2.45
CA GLN A 135 -8.80 -6.53 -3.27
C GLN A 135 -8.67 -6.97 -4.72
N SER A 136 -9.38 -6.31 -5.62
CA SER A 136 -9.21 -6.46 -7.05
C SER A 136 -8.91 -5.10 -7.67
N LEU A 137 -7.93 -5.07 -8.56
CA LEU A 137 -7.53 -3.91 -9.34
C LEU A 137 -7.64 -4.28 -10.81
N PHE A 138 -8.27 -3.41 -11.59
CA PHE A 138 -8.26 -3.44 -13.03
C PHE A 138 -7.76 -2.09 -13.55
N GLU A 139 -6.87 -2.13 -14.52
CA GLU A 139 -6.38 -0.95 -15.20
C GLU A 139 -6.40 -1.18 -16.70
N SER A 140 -6.73 -0.13 -17.44
CA SER A 140 -6.56 -0.10 -18.89
C SER A 140 -6.07 1.25 -19.34
N SER A 141 -5.24 1.29 -20.36
CA SER A 141 -4.80 2.54 -20.96
C SER A 141 -4.71 2.43 -22.47
N THR A 142 -4.95 3.55 -23.15
CA THR A 142 -4.79 3.66 -24.58
C THR A 142 -4.13 4.99 -24.91
N LYS A 143 -3.14 4.94 -25.79
CA LYS A 143 -2.42 6.08 -26.32
C LYS A 143 -2.54 6.08 -27.83
N THR A 144 -2.81 7.21 -28.44
CA THR A 144 -2.80 7.41 -29.89
C THR A 144 -2.09 8.69 -30.24
N SER A 145 -1.50 8.77 -31.42
CA SER A 145 -0.81 9.96 -31.94
C SER A 145 -1.11 10.18 -33.42
N GLY A 146 -0.58 11.26 -34.00
CA GLY A 146 -0.82 11.60 -35.41
C GLY A 146 -2.18 12.28 -35.64
N TYR A 147 -2.42 13.37 -34.91
CA TYR A 147 -3.65 14.16 -35.02
C TYR A 147 -3.44 15.30 -36.01
N GLU A 148 -4.23 15.34 -37.07
CA GLU A 148 -4.25 16.45 -38.03
C GLU A 148 -4.91 17.71 -37.47
N THR A 149 -5.71 17.57 -36.41
CA THR A 149 -6.42 18.68 -35.79
C THR A 149 -6.52 18.46 -34.27
N ASN A 150 -6.37 19.55 -33.50
CA ASN A 150 -6.52 19.57 -32.06
C ASN A 150 -7.99 19.59 -31.59
N TYR A 151 -8.97 19.64 -32.51
CA TYR A 151 -10.39 19.82 -32.19
C TYR A 151 -10.98 18.69 -31.30
N PHE A 152 -10.62 17.45 -31.60
CA PHE A 152 -11.19 16.29 -30.90
C PHE A 152 -10.54 16.04 -29.55
N THR A 153 -9.30 16.49 -29.36
CA THR A 153 -8.50 16.21 -28.16
C THR A 153 -8.49 14.71 -27.83
N TYR A 154 -8.65 14.33 -26.58
CA TYR A 154 -8.79 12.93 -26.14
C TYR A 154 -10.20 12.33 -26.34
N ASN A 155 -11.19 13.10 -26.86
CA ASN A 155 -12.57 12.62 -26.98
C ASN A 155 -12.80 11.70 -28.18
N ASN A 156 -11.85 11.66 -29.13
CA ASN A 156 -11.92 10.77 -30.29
C ASN A 156 -10.54 10.19 -30.60
N LEU A 157 -10.21 9.05 -30.02
CA LEU A 157 -8.93 8.37 -30.26
C LEU A 157 -8.75 7.91 -31.73
N LYS A 158 -9.85 7.67 -32.44
CA LYS A 158 -9.82 7.27 -33.86
C LYS A 158 -9.31 8.38 -34.79
N ALA A 159 -9.33 9.64 -34.33
CA ALA A 159 -8.77 10.77 -35.08
C ALA A 159 -7.23 10.77 -35.10
N GLY A 160 -6.57 10.01 -34.24
CA GLY A 160 -5.13 9.75 -34.28
C GLY A 160 -4.81 8.67 -35.31
N ALA A 161 -3.87 8.93 -36.21
CA ALA A 161 -3.50 8.01 -37.28
C ALA A 161 -2.66 6.82 -36.78
N ASN A 162 -1.99 6.96 -35.64
CA ASN A 162 -0.99 6.00 -35.15
C ASN A 162 -1.40 5.40 -33.81
N ILE A 163 -1.34 4.08 -33.76
CA ILE A 163 -1.36 3.26 -32.54
C ILE A 163 -0.27 2.20 -32.71
N SER A 164 0.64 2.12 -31.76
CA SER A 164 1.76 1.19 -31.79
C SER A 164 1.51 0.02 -30.87
N TRP A 165 2.30 -1.04 -31.01
CA TRP A 165 2.32 -2.13 -30.05
C TRP A 165 2.60 -1.61 -28.65
N GLY A 166 1.76 -1.98 -27.68
CA GLY A 166 1.88 -1.51 -26.28
C GLY A 166 1.15 -0.19 -25.99
N ASP A 167 0.60 0.51 -27.00
CA ASP A 167 -0.21 1.70 -26.78
C ASP A 167 -1.60 1.40 -26.22
N ALA A 168 -2.12 0.19 -26.43
CA ALA A 168 -3.32 -0.31 -25.78
C ALA A 168 -2.95 -1.42 -24.80
N THR A 169 -3.16 -1.18 -23.50
CA THR A 169 -2.81 -2.11 -22.44
C THR A 169 -3.96 -2.31 -21.47
N SER A 170 -4.01 -3.48 -20.86
CA SER A 170 -4.87 -3.74 -19.71
C SER A 170 -4.18 -4.70 -18.75
N ASN A 171 -4.49 -4.57 -17.47
CA ASN A 171 -3.98 -5.43 -16.42
C ASN A 171 -5.06 -5.64 -15.35
N ALA A 172 -5.12 -6.84 -14.78
CA ALA A 172 -6.01 -7.16 -13.68
C ALA A 172 -5.26 -7.95 -12.62
N THR A 173 -5.33 -7.48 -11.39
CA THR A 173 -4.72 -8.16 -10.25
C THR A 173 -5.74 -8.38 -9.13
N ARG A 174 -5.55 -9.44 -8.37
CA ARG A 174 -6.37 -9.74 -7.21
C ARG A 174 -5.53 -10.39 -6.13
N PHE A 175 -5.76 -9.99 -4.88
CA PHE A 175 -5.26 -10.74 -3.74
C PHE A 175 -6.36 -10.96 -2.69
N ALA A 176 -6.12 -11.91 -1.80
CA ALA A 176 -6.99 -12.22 -0.68
C ALA A 176 -6.16 -12.43 0.58
N LEU A 177 -6.72 -12.01 1.70
CA LEU A 177 -6.17 -12.20 3.04
C LEU A 177 -7.25 -12.83 3.94
N LEU A 178 -6.88 -13.86 4.69
CA LEU A 178 -7.74 -14.50 5.70
C LEU A 178 -7.00 -14.50 7.02
N SER A 179 -7.65 -14.02 8.07
CA SER A 179 -7.03 -13.80 9.37
C SER A 179 -7.86 -14.41 10.50
N TYR A 180 -7.19 -15.06 11.41
CA TYR A 180 -7.74 -15.53 12.68
C TYR A 180 -6.99 -14.84 13.81
N MET A 181 -7.70 -14.31 14.80
CA MET A 181 -7.08 -13.68 15.95
C MET A 181 -7.81 -14.08 17.23
N ALA A 182 -7.05 -14.31 18.28
CA ALA A 182 -7.57 -14.39 19.63
C ALA A 182 -6.76 -13.47 20.54
N ARG A 183 -7.46 -12.74 21.41
CA ARG A 183 -6.87 -11.87 22.44
C ARG A 183 -7.47 -12.21 23.79
N PHE A 184 -6.63 -12.20 24.80
CA PHE A 184 -7.02 -12.37 26.19
C PHE A 184 -6.38 -11.27 27.03
N ASN A 185 -7.20 -10.49 27.72
CA ASN A 185 -6.78 -9.50 28.70
C ASN A 185 -7.30 -9.91 30.07
N TYR A 186 -6.43 -9.92 31.03
CA TYR A 186 -6.75 -10.17 32.43
C TYR A 186 -6.16 -9.09 33.32
N MET A 187 -6.99 -8.57 34.22
CA MET A 187 -6.56 -7.61 35.24
C MET A 187 -7.00 -8.11 36.61
N TYR A 188 -6.05 -8.11 37.53
CA TYR A 188 -6.29 -8.45 38.94
C TYR A 188 -6.09 -7.25 39.84
N ASP A 189 -7.13 -6.95 40.64
CA ASP A 189 -7.17 -5.91 41.67
C ASP A 189 -6.72 -4.52 41.17
N SER A 190 -6.96 -4.22 39.89
CA SER A 190 -6.47 -3.00 39.23
C SER A 190 -4.97 -2.77 39.35
N ARG A 191 -4.18 -3.83 39.56
CA ARG A 191 -2.72 -3.79 39.79
C ARG A 191 -1.94 -4.54 38.76
N TYR A 192 -2.34 -5.76 38.45
CA TYR A 192 -1.62 -6.66 37.55
C TYR A 192 -2.44 -6.86 36.29
N VAL A 193 -1.84 -6.52 35.17
CA VAL A 193 -2.48 -6.66 33.86
C VAL A 193 -1.67 -7.62 33.00
N VAL A 194 -2.31 -8.60 32.40
CA VAL A 194 -1.72 -9.52 31.45
C VAL A 194 -2.52 -9.49 30.16
N THR A 195 -1.84 -9.31 29.04
CA THR A 195 -2.42 -9.39 27.71
C THR A 195 -1.71 -10.46 26.89
N ALA A 196 -2.45 -11.34 26.24
CA ALA A 196 -1.93 -12.30 25.28
C ALA A 196 -2.73 -12.21 23.99
N ASN A 197 -2.03 -12.18 22.86
CA ASN A 197 -2.64 -12.22 21.54
C ASN A 197 -1.99 -13.30 20.70
N VAL A 198 -2.79 -13.93 19.86
CA VAL A 198 -2.30 -14.78 18.76
C VAL A 198 -3.03 -14.38 17.50
N ARG A 199 -2.28 -14.17 16.41
CA ARG A 199 -2.83 -13.90 15.09
C ARG A 199 -2.20 -14.85 14.07
N ARG A 200 -3.04 -15.37 13.17
CA ARG A 200 -2.64 -16.20 12.05
C ARG A 200 -3.24 -15.61 10.78
N ASP A 201 -2.37 -15.18 9.87
CA ASP A 201 -2.77 -14.55 8.61
C ASP A 201 -2.34 -15.42 7.44
N GLY A 202 -3.26 -15.62 6.49
CA GLY A 202 -3.01 -16.33 5.24
C GLY A 202 -3.18 -15.39 4.05
N SER A 203 -2.12 -15.23 3.24
CA SER A 203 -2.10 -14.35 2.09
C SER A 203 -1.96 -15.12 0.79
N SER A 204 -2.72 -14.69 -0.24
CA SER A 204 -2.62 -15.25 -1.58
C SER A 204 -1.37 -14.78 -2.36
N LYS A 205 -0.67 -13.74 -1.90
CA LYS A 205 0.53 -13.20 -2.54
C LYS A 205 1.76 -14.11 -2.38
N LEU A 206 1.76 -14.94 -1.34
CA LEU A 206 2.91 -15.72 -0.91
C LEU A 206 2.97 -17.09 -1.59
N GLY A 207 4.15 -17.70 -1.58
CA GLY A 207 4.40 -19.03 -2.12
C GLY A 207 3.52 -20.12 -1.51
N TYR A 208 3.30 -21.20 -2.25
CA TYR A 208 2.30 -22.23 -1.90
C TYR A 208 2.43 -22.76 -0.47
N GLY A 209 3.62 -23.07 0.00
CA GLY A 209 3.87 -23.57 1.37
C GLY A 209 3.97 -22.48 2.44
N ASN A 210 4.06 -21.20 2.06
CA ASN A 210 4.42 -20.08 2.94
C ASN A 210 3.28 -19.06 3.14
N LYS A 211 2.07 -19.37 2.68
CA LYS A 211 0.94 -18.43 2.73
C LYS A 211 0.58 -18.00 4.15
N TRP A 212 0.79 -18.87 5.14
CA TRP A 212 0.36 -18.63 6.52
C TRP A 212 1.50 -18.11 7.38
N GLY A 213 1.27 -16.94 8.02
CA GLY A 213 2.10 -16.40 9.08
C GLY A 213 1.46 -16.62 10.44
N PHE A 214 2.27 -16.76 11.50
CA PHE A 214 1.84 -16.84 12.89
C PHE A 214 2.53 -15.74 13.69
N PHE A 215 1.74 -14.93 14.39
CA PHE A 215 2.16 -13.69 15.03
C PHE A 215 1.64 -13.61 16.46
N PRO A 216 2.33 -14.25 17.42
CA PRO A 216 2.00 -14.19 18.84
C PRO A 216 2.53 -12.89 19.47
N SER A 217 1.84 -12.41 20.51
CA SER A 217 2.34 -11.36 21.39
C SER A 217 1.81 -11.53 22.82
N ALA A 218 2.59 -11.11 23.78
CA ALA A 218 2.19 -11.06 25.18
C ALA A 218 2.77 -9.81 25.87
N SER A 219 2.04 -9.25 26.81
CA SER A 219 2.51 -8.16 27.65
C SER A 219 2.01 -8.31 29.08
N VAL A 220 2.80 -7.77 30.00
CA VAL A 220 2.45 -7.67 31.42
C VAL A 220 2.63 -6.22 31.86
N ALA A 221 1.76 -5.76 32.75
CA ALA A 221 1.91 -4.45 33.37
C ALA A 221 1.58 -4.55 34.86
N TRP A 222 2.38 -3.86 35.68
CA TRP A 222 2.18 -3.70 37.09
C TRP A 222 1.92 -2.21 37.40
N ILE A 223 0.75 -1.93 37.95
CA ILE A 223 0.35 -0.60 38.42
C ILE A 223 0.75 -0.50 39.88
N ALA A 224 2.03 -0.19 40.10
CA ALA A 224 2.65 -0.17 41.42
C ALA A 224 2.01 0.88 42.33
N SER A 225 1.54 2.00 41.81
CA SER A 225 0.83 3.03 42.57
C SER A 225 -0.42 2.53 43.31
N ASN A 226 -1.03 1.43 42.84
CA ASN A 226 -2.20 0.82 43.49
C ASN A 226 -1.83 -0.12 44.64
N GLU A 227 -0.54 -0.35 44.90
CA GLU A 227 -0.08 -1.20 46.00
C GLU A 227 -0.22 -0.49 47.37
N ALA A 228 -0.44 -1.28 48.42
CA ALA A 228 -0.64 -0.74 49.77
C ALA A 228 0.58 0.06 50.27
N PHE A 229 1.78 -0.40 49.95
CA PHE A 229 3.03 0.29 50.37
C PHE A 229 3.26 1.60 49.63
N MET A 230 2.69 1.81 48.48
CA MET A 230 2.78 3.05 47.70
C MET A 230 1.86 4.16 48.21
N LYS A 231 0.81 3.82 48.95
CA LYS A 231 -0.18 4.79 49.44
C LYS A 231 0.39 5.84 50.38
N SER A 232 1.53 5.58 51.05
CA SER A 232 2.26 6.52 51.85
C SER A 232 3.02 7.59 51.03
N LEU A 233 3.27 7.33 49.76
CA LEU A 233 3.96 8.21 48.83
C LEU A 233 2.98 9.10 48.08
N THR A 234 2.34 10.03 48.78
CA THR A 234 1.24 10.88 48.27
C THR A 234 1.61 11.80 47.11
N PHE A 235 2.92 11.95 46.84
CA PHE A 235 3.40 12.72 45.71
C PHE A 235 3.46 11.94 44.39
N ILE A 236 3.29 10.60 44.44
CA ILE A 236 3.21 9.73 43.27
C ILE A 236 1.74 9.43 42.98
N ASP A 237 1.23 9.94 41.86
CA ASP A 237 -0.16 9.72 41.45
C ASP A 237 -0.32 8.43 40.64
N ASN A 238 0.68 8.11 39.81
CA ASN A 238 0.69 6.87 39.04
C ASN A 238 2.13 6.39 38.85
N LEU A 239 2.35 5.12 39.08
CA LEU A 239 3.58 4.41 38.72
C LEU A 239 3.17 3.09 38.10
N LYS A 240 3.48 2.91 36.81
CA LYS A 240 3.20 1.71 36.06
C LYS A 240 4.46 1.23 35.37
N VAL A 241 4.79 -0.04 35.55
CA VAL A 241 5.87 -0.73 34.86
C VAL A 241 5.23 -1.72 33.89
N ARG A 242 5.74 -1.77 32.66
CA ARG A 242 5.23 -2.67 31.61
C ARG A 242 6.36 -3.34 30.87
N ALA A 243 6.12 -4.56 30.41
CA ALA A 243 6.99 -5.30 29.54
C ALA A 243 6.16 -6.06 28.52
N GLY A 244 6.65 -6.14 27.30
CA GLY A 244 5.97 -6.79 26.19
C GLY A 244 6.93 -7.47 25.22
N TYR A 245 6.41 -8.51 24.57
CA TYR A 245 7.07 -9.14 23.46
C TYR A 245 6.03 -9.47 22.39
N GLY A 246 6.36 -9.18 21.14
CA GLY A 246 5.43 -9.43 20.04
C GLY A 246 6.14 -9.70 18.72
N VAL A 247 5.45 -10.46 17.88
CA VAL A 247 5.85 -10.73 16.49
C VAL A 247 4.82 -10.12 15.57
N THR A 248 5.28 -9.33 14.59
CA THR A 248 4.43 -8.77 13.51
C THR A 248 4.92 -9.26 12.16
N GLY A 249 3.98 -9.45 11.22
CA GLY A 249 4.26 -9.82 9.84
C GLY A 249 4.11 -8.66 8.88
N ASN A 250 4.91 -8.65 7.81
CA ASN A 250 4.80 -7.72 6.70
C ASN A 250 4.86 -8.47 5.36
N GLN A 251 4.02 -8.05 4.40
CA GLN A 251 3.98 -8.56 3.02
C GLN A 251 3.82 -7.44 1.99
N ASP A 252 3.92 -6.17 2.41
CA ASP A 252 3.53 -5.03 1.57
C ASP A 252 4.42 -4.88 0.32
N ALA A 253 5.68 -5.32 0.42
CA ALA A 253 6.61 -5.32 -0.71
C ALA A 253 6.34 -6.43 -1.75
N ILE A 254 5.37 -7.33 -1.51
CA ILE A 254 5.06 -8.43 -2.43
C ILE A 254 3.83 -8.05 -3.26
N ASP A 255 4.00 -8.04 -4.57
CA ASP A 255 2.89 -7.86 -5.50
C ASP A 255 2.08 -9.16 -5.69
N PRO A 256 0.79 -9.05 -6.07
CA PRO A 256 0.01 -10.23 -6.44
C PRO A 256 0.73 -11.04 -7.53
N TYR A 257 0.73 -12.36 -7.35
CA TYR A 257 1.32 -13.35 -8.29
C TYR A 257 2.85 -13.37 -8.37
N GLN A 258 3.59 -12.53 -7.67
CA GLN A 258 5.06 -12.44 -7.75
C GLN A 258 5.80 -13.72 -7.35
N SER A 259 5.13 -14.62 -6.60
CA SER A 259 5.65 -15.95 -6.30
C SER A 259 5.56 -16.93 -7.48
N LEU A 260 4.84 -16.57 -8.57
CA LEU A 260 4.55 -17.42 -9.71
C LEU A 260 5.44 -17.08 -10.91
N SER A 261 5.61 -18.04 -11.82
CA SER A 261 6.19 -17.78 -13.13
C SER A 261 5.10 -17.20 -14.04
N LEU A 262 5.22 -15.93 -14.38
CA LEU A 262 4.29 -15.24 -15.25
C LEU A 262 4.88 -15.10 -16.65
N MET A 263 4.00 -15.07 -17.65
CA MET A 263 4.35 -14.79 -19.04
C MET A 263 3.67 -13.50 -19.49
N ALA A 264 4.42 -12.68 -20.22
CA ALA A 264 3.93 -11.46 -20.83
C ALA A 264 4.05 -11.53 -22.36
N PRO A 265 3.17 -10.85 -23.11
CA PRO A 265 3.28 -10.78 -24.56
C PRO A 265 4.46 -9.88 -24.98
N ASN A 266 5.20 -10.28 -26.00
CA ASN A 266 6.38 -9.59 -26.51
C ASN A 266 6.30 -9.37 -28.03
N GLY A 267 5.28 -8.67 -28.49
CA GLY A 267 5.11 -8.39 -29.91
C GLY A 267 4.53 -9.57 -30.69
N THR A 268 4.70 -9.51 -32.00
CA THR A 268 4.21 -10.53 -32.93
C THR A 268 5.34 -11.04 -33.82
N THR A 269 5.26 -12.30 -34.20
CA THR A 269 6.11 -12.92 -35.22
C THR A 269 5.23 -13.58 -36.28
N LEU A 270 5.79 -13.86 -37.45
CA LEU A 270 5.08 -14.60 -38.50
C LEU A 270 5.33 -16.10 -38.28
N VAL A 271 4.25 -16.86 -38.15
CA VAL A 271 4.24 -18.33 -38.13
C VAL A 271 3.34 -18.78 -39.27
N ASP A 272 3.89 -19.48 -40.22
CA ASP A 272 3.19 -19.94 -41.43
C ASP A 272 2.45 -18.80 -42.17
N GLY A 273 3.09 -17.61 -42.22
CA GLY A 273 2.52 -16.42 -42.86
C GLY A 273 1.45 -15.69 -42.07
N SER A 274 1.09 -16.15 -40.87
CA SER A 274 0.12 -15.51 -39.96
C SER A 274 0.83 -14.82 -38.82
N ALA A 275 0.37 -13.59 -38.46
CA ALA A 275 0.89 -12.87 -37.30
C ALA A 275 0.46 -13.57 -36.01
N THR A 276 1.44 -14.02 -35.20
CA THR A 276 1.20 -14.73 -33.94
C THR A 276 1.89 -13.99 -32.80
N THR A 277 1.16 -13.78 -31.71
CA THR A 277 1.73 -13.15 -30.52
C THR A 277 2.76 -14.05 -29.85
N THR A 278 3.94 -13.51 -29.59
CA THR A 278 5.00 -14.16 -28.82
C THR A 278 4.89 -13.85 -27.33
N PHE A 279 5.35 -14.76 -26.49
CA PHE A 279 5.35 -14.60 -25.05
C PHE A 279 6.75 -14.85 -24.50
N TYR A 280 7.06 -14.18 -23.38
CA TYR A 280 8.31 -14.38 -22.64
C TYR A 280 8.01 -14.49 -21.14
N ILE A 281 8.95 -15.00 -20.36
CA ILE A 281 8.86 -15.00 -18.91
C ILE A 281 9.07 -13.56 -18.43
N ASP A 282 8.10 -13.01 -17.68
CA ASP A 282 8.08 -11.58 -17.32
C ASP A 282 9.01 -11.25 -16.14
N SER A 283 9.22 -12.19 -15.23
CA SER A 283 10.05 -12.00 -14.04
C SER A 283 10.62 -13.33 -13.52
N ASN A 284 11.67 -13.27 -12.73
CA ASN A 284 12.14 -14.45 -11.99
C ASN A 284 11.12 -14.80 -10.90
N PRO A 285 10.46 -15.96 -10.94
CA PRO A 285 9.52 -16.38 -9.90
C PRO A 285 10.28 -16.74 -8.62
N ASN A 286 9.64 -16.49 -7.47
CA ASN A 286 10.12 -17.00 -6.20
C ASN A 286 9.01 -17.72 -5.42
N PRO A 287 8.91 -19.07 -5.55
CA PRO A 287 7.90 -19.84 -4.84
C PRO A 287 8.12 -19.88 -3.32
N ASP A 288 9.31 -19.50 -2.83
CA ASP A 288 9.68 -19.51 -1.42
C ASP A 288 9.37 -18.18 -0.71
N LEU A 289 8.74 -17.22 -1.40
CA LEU A 289 8.31 -15.97 -0.80
C LEU A 289 7.43 -16.22 0.43
N ARG A 290 7.81 -15.60 1.54
CA ARG A 290 7.17 -15.74 2.85
C ARG A 290 7.05 -14.40 3.56
N TRP A 291 6.35 -14.39 4.69
CA TRP A 291 6.20 -13.23 5.55
C TRP A 291 7.55 -12.74 6.08
N GLU A 292 7.84 -11.45 5.92
CA GLU A 292 8.83 -10.76 6.71
C GLU A 292 8.32 -10.67 8.14
N LYS A 293 9.18 -10.95 9.14
CA LYS A 293 8.79 -10.98 10.55
C LYS A 293 9.62 -10.01 11.39
N LYS A 294 8.93 -9.15 12.12
CA LYS A 294 9.55 -8.26 13.10
C LYS A 294 9.24 -8.74 14.51
N TYR A 295 10.28 -9.05 15.25
CA TYR A 295 10.24 -9.43 16.66
C TYR A 295 10.58 -8.20 17.49
N THR A 296 9.70 -7.82 18.42
CA THR A 296 9.89 -6.63 19.24
C THR A 296 9.76 -7.01 20.71
N PHE A 297 10.77 -6.65 21.49
CA PHE A 297 10.73 -6.65 22.94
C PHE A 297 10.70 -5.18 23.42
N ASP A 298 9.86 -4.91 24.40
CA ASP A 298 9.65 -3.58 24.93
C ASP A 298 9.52 -3.59 26.44
N VAL A 299 10.12 -2.59 27.11
CA VAL A 299 9.95 -2.33 28.55
C VAL A 299 9.73 -0.84 28.74
N GLY A 300 8.73 -0.48 29.52
CA GLY A 300 8.39 0.91 29.76
C GLY A 300 8.00 1.19 31.20
N VAL A 301 8.18 2.45 31.59
CA VAL A 301 7.77 3.00 32.89
C VAL A 301 6.98 4.28 32.64
N ASP A 302 5.77 4.33 33.19
CA ASP A 302 4.92 5.51 33.21
C ASP A 302 4.85 6.06 34.65
N LEU A 303 5.28 7.30 34.86
CA LEU A 303 5.30 7.98 36.15
C LEU A 303 4.50 9.29 36.06
N ALA A 304 3.59 9.50 37.00
CA ALA A 304 2.92 10.79 37.22
C ALA A 304 3.05 11.19 38.66
N MET A 305 3.39 12.46 38.92
CA MET A 305 3.68 13.01 40.25
C MET A 305 3.06 14.40 40.39
N PHE A 306 2.87 14.81 41.69
CA PHE A 306 2.44 16.15 42.08
C PHE A 306 1.12 16.58 41.46
N GLN A 307 0.07 15.75 41.59
CA GLN A 307 -1.26 15.95 40.98
C GLN A 307 -1.17 15.99 39.46
N SER A 308 -0.34 15.08 38.89
CA SER A 308 -0.07 14.95 37.45
C SER A 308 0.54 16.20 36.79
N ARG A 309 1.20 17.07 37.59
CA ARG A 309 1.96 18.21 37.07
C ARG A 309 3.26 17.78 36.39
N LEU A 310 3.85 16.69 36.85
CA LEU A 310 4.99 16.04 36.18
C LEU A 310 4.55 14.69 35.68
N ARG A 311 4.74 14.45 34.37
CA ARG A 311 4.50 13.16 33.74
C ARG A 311 5.76 12.77 32.98
N LEU A 312 6.22 11.54 33.20
CA LEU A 312 7.39 10.97 32.56
C LEU A 312 7.02 9.61 32.02
N THR A 313 7.31 9.37 30.76
CA THR A 313 7.22 8.05 30.12
C THR A 313 8.59 7.71 29.57
N MET A 314 9.11 6.55 29.94
CA MET A 314 10.39 6.04 29.45
C MET A 314 10.16 4.67 28.84
N ASP A 315 10.63 4.48 27.61
CA ASP A 315 10.53 3.25 26.86
C ASP A 315 11.90 2.82 26.34
N TYR A 316 12.21 1.56 26.56
CA TYR A 316 13.27 0.87 25.85
C TYR A 316 12.66 -0.22 24.99
N TYR A 317 12.97 -0.21 23.69
CA TYR A 317 12.60 -1.31 22.82
C TYR A 317 13.78 -1.81 22.00
N ALA A 318 13.78 -3.11 21.76
CA ALA A 318 14.68 -3.78 20.86
C ALA A 318 13.86 -4.58 19.83
N SER A 319 14.14 -4.38 18.57
CA SER A 319 13.44 -5.10 17.50
C SER A 319 14.41 -5.72 16.52
N THR A 320 14.08 -6.94 16.07
CA THR A 320 14.81 -7.65 15.04
C THR A 320 13.84 -8.02 13.93
N THR A 321 14.11 -7.53 12.73
CA THR A 321 13.36 -7.90 11.52
C THR A 321 14.13 -9.00 10.81
N LYS A 322 13.47 -10.15 10.58
CA LYS A 322 14.02 -11.30 9.87
C LYS A 322 13.24 -11.56 8.58
N ASP A 323 13.87 -12.31 7.68
CA ASP A 323 13.27 -12.61 6.38
C ASP A 323 12.87 -11.34 5.61
N MET A 324 13.71 -10.31 5.67
CA MET A 324 13.44 -9.02 5.03
C MET A 324 13.24 -9.19 3.53
N LEU A 325 12.20 -8.54 3.01
CA LEU A 325 11.88 -8.56 1.58
C LEU A 325 12.78 -7.56 0.85
N TYR A 326 13.63 -8.07 -0.02
CA TYR A 326 14.58 -7.27 -0.79
C TYR A 326 14.77 -7.83 -2.21
N THR A 327 14.85 -6.92 -3.19
CA THR A 327 15.21 -7.29 -4.57
C THR A 327 16.71 -7.33 -4.70
N TYR A 328 17.28 -8.50 -4.98
CA TYR A 328 18.72 -8.72 -5.09
C TYR A 328 19.11 -9.17 -6.48
N THR A 329 20.38 -8.96 -6.82
CA THR A 329 20.94 -9.33 -8.11
C THR A 329 21.24 -10.82 -8.15
N VAL A 330 20.83 -11.48 -9.23
CA VAL A 330 21.07 -12.90 -9.50
C VAL A 330 21.83 -13.07 -10.83
N PRO A 331 22.62 -14.14 -10.99
CA PRO A 331 23.34 -14.39 -12.23
C PRO A 331 22.41 -14.79 -13.37
N VAL A 332 22.73 -14.35 -14.58
CA VAL A 332 22.09 -14.79 -15.81
C VAL A 332 23.16 -15.46 -16.69
N PRO A 333 23.06 -16.78 -16.98
CA PRO A 333 22.17 -17.81 -16.47
C PRO A 333 22.47 -18.24 -15.02
N PRO A 334 21.66 -19.03 -14.29
CA PRO A 334 20.47 -19.73 -14.80
C PRO A 334 19.17 -18.94 -14.77
N PHE A 335 19.16 -17.75 -14.11
CA PHE A 335 17.98 -16.91 -14.05
C PHE A 335 17.74 -16.19 -15.40
N VAL A 336 16.49 -15.81 -15.68
CA VAL A 336 16.12 -15.09 -16.90
C VAL A 336 16.44 -13.60 -16.77
N TYR A 337 16.26 -13.04 -15.57
CA TYR A 337 16.52 -11.63 -15.24
C TYR A 337 17.60 -11.50 -14.20
N THR A 338 18.23 -10.33 -14.17
CA THR A 338 19.33 -10.01 -13.25
C THR A 338 18.87 -9.73 -11.82
N SER A 339 17.56 -9.74 -11.54
CA SER A 339 17.01 -9.44 -10.20
C SER A 339 15.87 -10.38 -9.82
N MET A 340 15.72 -10.61 -8.53
CA MET A 340 14.65 -11.42 -7.94
C MET A 340 14.29 -10.88 -6.57
N LEU A 341 12.99 -10.79 -6.25
CA LEU A 341 12.53 -10.50 -4.88
C LEU A 341 12.65 -11.76 -4.02
N ALA A 342 13.30 -11.65 -2.87
CA ALA A 342 13.40 -12.75 -1.92
C ALA A 342 13.46 -12.27 -0.47
N ASN A 343 13.24 -13.20 0.46
CA ASN A 343 13.39 -12.99 1.87
C ASN A 343 14.85 -13.19 2.27
N LEU A 344 15.58 -12.09 2.44
CA LEU A 344 16.99 -12.09 2.78
C LEU A 344 17.30 -11.08 3.89
N GLY A 345 18.26 -11.48 4.73
CA GLY A 345 18.84 -10.57 5.71
C GLY A 345 18.04 -10.44 7.00
N GLU A 346 18.70 -9.79 7.93
CA GLU A 346 18.21 -9.48 9.27
C GLU A 346 18.67 -8.07 9.64
N MET A 347 17.81 -7.31 10.30
CA MET A 347 18.12 -5.97 10.81
C MET A 347 17.69 -5.87 12.26
N THR A 348 18.59 -5.40 13.11
CA THR A 348 18.30 -5.15 14.54
C THR A 348 18.35 -3.65 14.82
N LEU A 349 17.36 -3.16 15.55
CA LEU A 349 17.25 -1.79 16.02
C LEU A 349 16.94 -1.78 17.52
N SER A 350 17.67 -0.99 18.29
CA SER A 350 17.31 -0.69 19.68
C SER A 350 17.26 0.81 19.89
N LEU A 351 16.32 1.26 20.71
CA LEU A 351 16.10 2.68 20.98
C LEU A 351 15.58 2.89 22.41
N ILE A 352 15.96 4.01 23.00
CA ILE A 352 15.37 4.54 24.23
C ILE A 352 14.60 5.80 23.87
N HIS A 353 13.36 5.87 24.30
CA HIS A 353 12.50 7.05 24.18
C HIS A 353 12.16 7.57 25.58
N ILE A 354 12.28 8.90 25.78
CA ILE A 354 12.00 9.57 27.05
C ILE A 354 11.05 10.73 26.80
#